data_f06c6b03976c4fecaa43a56ffa7cf693
#
_entry.id   f06c6b03976c4fecaa43a56ffa7cf693
#
_cell.length_a   1.000
_cell.length_b   1.000
_cell.length_c   1.000
_cell.angle_alpha   90.00
_cell.angle_beta   90.00
_cell.angle_gamma   90.00
#
_symmetry.space_group_name_H-M   'P 1'
#
loop_
_entity.id
_entity.type
_entity.pdbx_description
1 polymer ?
#
loop_
_entity_poly.entity_id
_entity_poly.type
_entity_poly.pdbx_seq_one_letter_code
_entity_poly.pdbx_strand_id
1 'polypeptide(L)'
;MSIVFDTAQLIGYEYADFYWLNCPCRYRILYGARNTGKSYSCGYEIIDKIMSDPMRNIVCFRNSYTDIKDTIFSNVKSKLMKTGLFIFFKIKHAPMEIIYKKTGQSIRFKGCDEATNVASIEPEVGINTDYYFEEAFEMNDYDTFRVFDGSLRCSEEDRKKLLCPQQITLMLNPWQKEGCWIYDHFVGPYMDDDNETMYVLETCGKRIWQDKDMVIDYGIGLFLMQSSYKVNMFRDKQVYDRTAEEMKKRSLDIYKVEYLGMWGATGERVYSEYNDRLIVSHELAKQFNYKVFYIGIDTSYSNGEGRPLKGMALEKVRVRSAYSMQLVGLVSDYQQNTSLREDDRNKIPKGSMVALNEFYYSTELGHNKLTPTQLQEKTLDKIVEWINIYASNTSLMKNNIYVFVDSADSATLSTLQEMAKRRFLTNIHFRESTKYPINLRIRFTRLLMAWGNCLFTDQVPNLVREIRNCHATKGAIRDNINDHAINAFEYATAPMYSQIKQRQGFKA
;
A
#
# COMPACT_ATOMS: atom_id res chain seq x y z
N MET A 1 -23.32 -39.68 24.76
CA MET A 1 -23.88 -39.06 23.53
C MET A 1 -22.71 -38.53 22.73
N SER A 2 -22.34 -39.20 21.66
CA SER A 2 -21.31 -38.67 20.75
C SER A 2 -21.95 -37.63 19.84
N ILE A 3 -21.52 -36.41 19.96
CA ILE A 3 -21.95 -35.32 19.05
C ILE A 3 -21.04 -35.44 17.83
N VAL A 4 -21.60 -35.80 16.68
CA VAL A 4 -20.91 -35.82 15.40
C VAL A 4 -21.24 -34.51 14.70
N PHE A 5 -20.22 -33.68 14.46
CA PHE A 5 -20.36 -32.50 13.63
C PHE A 5 -19.81 -32.81 12.23
N ASP A 6 -20.58 -32.49 11.22
CA ASP A 6 -20.05 -32.41 9.86
C ASP A 6 -19.27 -31.10 9.72
N THR A 7 -17.96 -31.19 9.95
CA THR A 7 -17.08 -30.02 9.91
C THR A 7 -17.07 -29.36 8.52
N ALA A 8 -17.23 -30.13 7.45
CA ALA A 8 -17.29 -29.61 6.10
C ALA A 8 -18.51 -28.71 5.87
N GLN A 9 -19.68 -29.06 6.43
CA GLN A 9 -20.85 -28.20 6.38
C GLN A 9 -20.67 -26.92 7.18
N LEU A 10 -19.99 -26.99 8.32
CA LEU A 10 -19.78 -25.84 9.20
C LEU A 10 -18.76 -24.85 8.64
N ILE A 11 -17.64 -25.33 8.07
CA ILE A 11 -16.60 -24.47 7.48
C ILE A 11 -16.94 -24.01 6.07
N GLY A 12 -17.86 -24.68 5.39
CA GLY A 12 -18.17 -24.56 3.97
C GLY A 12 -17.27 -25.46 3.12
N TYR A 13 -17.89 -26.22 2.21
CA TYR A 13 -17.18 -27.15 1.33
C TYR A 13 -16.06 -26.51 0.53
N GLU A 14 -16.18 -25.22 0.22
CA GLU A 14 -15.19 -24.44 -0.51
C GLU A 14 -13.87 -24.25 0.26
N TYR A 15 -13.89 -24.47 1.58
CA TYR A 15 -12.72 -24.40 2.45
C TYR A 15 -12.20 -25.79 2.87
N ALA A 16 -12.70 -26.88 2.28
CA ALA A 16 -12.29 -28.24 2.65
C ALA A 16 -10.78 -28.49 2.40
N ASP A 17 -10.20 -27.92 1.35
CA ASP A 17 -8.77 -28.02 1.07
C ASP A 17 -7.91 -27.24 2.07
N PHE A 18 -8.46 -26.20 2.67
CA PHE A 18 -7.80 -25.42 3.71
C PHE A 18 -7.86 -26.13 5.08
N TYR A 19 -8.84 -26.98 5.31
CA TYR A 19 -9.06 -27.64 6.59
C TYR A 19 -7.76 -28.27 7.11
N TRP A 20 -7.44 -28.02 8.38
CA TRP A 20 -6.13 -28.27 8.98
C TRP A 20 -5.58 -29.69 8.83
N LEU A 21 -6.43 -30.73 8.83
CA LEU A 21 -6.00 -32.11 8.59
C LEU A 21 -5.71 -32.42 7.11
N ASN A 22 -6.29 -31.65 6.19
CA ASN A 22 -6.06 -31.79 4.76
C ASN A 22 -4.90 -30.90 4.26
N CYS A 23 -4.50 -29.91 5.07
CA CYS A 23 -3.49 -28.94 4.73
C CYS A 23 -2.37 -28.93 5.79
N PRO A 24 -1.36 -29.79 5.70
CA PRO A 24 -0.28 -29.89 6.68
C PRO A 24 0.78 -28.79 6.53
N CYS A 25 0.49 -27.74 5.77
CA CYS A 25 1.40 -26.64 5.53
C CYS A 25 1.58 -25.77 6.77
N ARG A 26 2.83 -25.29 7.00
CA ARG A 26 3.14 -24.37 8.09
C ARG A 26 2.53 -22.99 7.87
N TYR A 27 2.67 -22.45 6.66
CA TYR A 27 2.14 -21.14 6.29
C TYR A 27 0.87 -21.31 5.48
N ARG A 28 -0.20 -20.71 5.94
CA ARG A 28 -1.52 -20.80 5.34
C ARG A 28 -2.06 -19.40 5.11
N ILE A 29 -2.05 -18.95 3.85
CA ILE A 29 -2.42 -17.59 3.47
C ILE A 29 -3.78 -17.62 2.79
N LEU A 30 -4.79 -17.05 3.46
CA LEU A 30 -6.14 -16.88 2.93
C LEU A 30 -6.37 -15.42 2.60
N TYR A 31 -6.29 -15.08 1.32
CA TYR A 31 -6.64 -13.75 0.88
C TYR A 31 -7.83 -13.79 -0.09
N GLY A 32 -8.54 -12.68 -0.20
CA GLY A 32 -9.69 -12.65 -1.09
C GLY A 32 -10.68 -11.55 -0.75
N ALA A 33 -11.77 -11.53 -1.50
CA ALA A 33 -12.84 -10.57 -1.40
C ALA A 33 -13.43 -10.46 0.01
N ARG A 34 -14.21 -9.41 0.24
CA ARG A 34 -15.04 -9.32 1.44
C ARG A 34 -16.13 -10.40 1.42
N ASN A 35 -16.55 -10.84 2.61
CA ASN A 35 -17.62 -11.81 2.78
C ASN A 35 -17.41 -13.17 2.09
N THR A 36 -16.17 -13.57 1.83
CA THR A 36 -15.88 -14.91 1.28
C THR A 36 -16.03 -16.04 2.27
N GLY A 37 -16.09 -15.73 3.57
CA GLY A 37 -16.19 -16.73 4.63
C GLY A 37 -14.87 -17.10 5.30
N LYS A 38 -13.74 -16.46 4.97
CA LYS A 38 -12.42 -16.73 5.58
C LYS A 38 -12.46 -16.80 7.11
N SER A 39 -12.79 -15.70 7.76
CA SER A 39 -12.88 -15.65 9.23
C SER A 39 -13.97 -16.54 9.80
N TYR A 40 -15.06 -16.76 9.03
CA TYR A 40 -16.12 -17.67 9.41
C TYR A 40 -15.62 -19.11 9.50
N SER A 41 -14.94 -19.59 8.50
CA SER A 41 -14.42 -20.96 8.42
C SER A 41 -13.29 -21.18 9.42
N CYS A 42 -12.36 -20.25 9.56
CA CYS A 42 -11.29 -20.31 10.56
C CYS A 42 -11.83 -20.40 12.00
N GLY A 43 -12.93 -19.70 12.30
CA GLY A 43 -13.53 -19.75 13.64
C GLY A 43 -14.07 -21.15 14.01
N TYR A 44 -14.61 -21.91 13.07
CA TYR A 44 -14.99 -23.32 13.32
C TYR A 44 -13.77 -24.24 13.38
N GLU A 45 -12.79 -24.03 12.51
CA GLU A 45 -11.55 -24.79 12.52
C GLU A 45 -10.80 -24.65 13.87
N ILE A 46 -10.74 -23.44 14.43
CA ILE A 46 -10.14 -23.17 15.74
C ILE A 46 -10.80 -24.03 16.84
N ILE A 47 -12.12 -24.10 16.83
CA ILE A 47 -12.89 -24.90 17.81
C ILE A 47 -12.59 -26.39 17.61
N ASP A 48 -12.60 -26.85 16.36
CA ASP A 48 -12.34 -28.24 16.03
C ASP A 48 -10.93 -28.68 16.44
N LYS A 49 -9.91 -27.89 16.15
CA LYS A 49 -8.51 -28.15 16.56
C LYS A 49 -8.38 -28.38 18.07
N ILE A 50 -8.98 -27.50 18.87
CA ILE A 50 -8.92 -27.58 20.35
C ILE A 50 -9.64 -28.82 20.87
N MET A 51 -10.74 -29.23 20.23
CA MET A 51 -11.52 -30.39 20.68
C MET A 51 -10.90 -31.73 20.21
N SER A 52 -10.22 -31.73 19.07
CA SER A 52 -9.73 -32.94 18.41
C SER A 52 -8.29 -33.31 18.81
N ASP A 53 -7.42 -32.33 19.11
CA ASP A 53 -6.02 -32.59 19.44
C ASP A 53 -5.66 -32.02 20.82
N PRO A 54 -5.46 -32.89 21.85
CA PRO A 54 -5.25 -32.48 23.23
C PRO A 54 -3.92 -31.77 23.50
N MET A 55 -3.02 -31.71 22.51
CA MET A 55 -1.75 -30.99 22.65
C MET A 55 -1.85 -29.51 22.19
N ARG A 56 -2.93 -29.13 21.48
CA ARG A 56 -3.02 -27.84 20.79
C ARG A 56 -3.48 -26.71 21.68
N ASN A 57 -2.73 -25.60 21.65
CA ASN A 57 -3.20 -24.29 22.06
C ASN A 57 -3.07 -23.32 20.90
N ILE A 58 -4.00 -22.38 20.82
CA ILE A 58 -4.14 -21.46 19.69
C ILE A 58 -4.01 -20.02 20.18
N VAL A 59 -3.26 -19.20 19.46
CA VAL A 59 -3.21 -17.76 19.70
C VAL A 59 -3.75 -17.03 18.47
N CYS A 60 -4.75 -16.20 18.69
CA CYS A 60 -5.38 -15.37 17.66
C CYS A 60 -4.88 -13.94 17.81
N PHE A 61 -4.45 -13.35 16.70
CA PHE A 61 -3.86 -12.03 16.65
C PHE A 61 -4.68 -11.06 15.80
N ARG A 62 -4.68 -9.82 16.22
CA ARG A 62 -5.02 -8.66 15.41
C ARG A 62 -4.04 -7.53 15.71
N ASN A 63 -3.99 -6.51 14.87
CA ASN A 63 -3.05 -5.40 15.05
C ASN A 63 -3.21 -4.74 16.44
N SER A 64 -4.44 -4.43 16.85
CA SER A 64 -4.75 -3.85 18.15
C SER A 64 -5.58 -4.80 19.02
N TYR A 65 -5.21 -4.89 20.30
CA TYR A 65 -5.97 -5.67 21.31
C TYR A 65 -7.43 -5.19 21.48
N THR A 66 -7.69 -3.90 21.28
CA THR A 66 -9.05 -3.33 21.38
C THR A 66 -10.01 -3.87 20.33
N ASP A 67 -9.51 -4.15 19.12
CA ASP A 67 -10.34 -4.61 18.00
C ASP A 67 -10.67 -6.10 18.06
N ILE A 68 -9.92 -6.86 18.86
CA ILE A 68 -10.08 -8.31 19.01
C ILE A 68 -11.44 -8.70 19.55
N LYS A 69 -11.95 -7.92 20.52
CA LYS A 69 -13.20 -8.20 21.21
C LYS A 69 -14.39 -8.33 20.25
N ASP A 70 -14.48 -7.40 19.30
CA ASP A 70 -15.61 -7.30 18.38
C ASP A 70 -15.38 -8.08 17.07
N THR A 71 -14.20 -8.67 16.89
CA THR A 71 -13.81 -9.42 15.71
C THR A 71 -13.60 -10.92 16.02
N ILE A 72 -12.37 -11.42 16.03
CA ILE A 72 -12.07 -12.85 16.12
C ILE A 72 -12.55 -13.50 17.42
N PHE A 73 -12.52 -12.77 18.56
CA PHE A 73 -13.04 -13.30 19.84
C PHE A 73 -14.56 -13.49 19.77
N SER A 74 -15.31 -12.48 19.32
CA SER A 74 -16.77 -12.57 19.12
C SER A 74 -17.15 -13.62 18.09
N ASN A 75 -16.33 -13.77 17.05
CA ASN A 75 -16.51 -14.77 16.00
C ASN A 75 -16.48 -16.20 16.59
N VAL A 76 -15.41 -16.57 17.31
CA VAL A 76 -15.26 -17.89 17.93
C VAL A 76 -16.37 -18.12 18.98
N LYS A 77 -16.62 -17.13 19.84
CA LYS A 77 -17.70 -17.20 20.84
C LYS A 77 -19.08 -17.44 20.21
N SER A 78 -19.43 -16.71 19.14
CA SER A 78 -20.70 -16.88 18.43
C SER A 78 -20.86 -18.29 17.88
N LYS A 79 -19.79 -18.92 17.39
CA LYS A 79 -19.83 -20.28 16.88
C LYS A 79 -20.02 -21.31 17.97
N LEU A 80 -19.36 -21.14 19.11
CA LEU A 80 -19.61 -21.97 20.29
C LEU A 80 -21.09 -21.91 20.74
N MET A 81 -21.69 -20.72 20.70
CA MET A 81 -23.10 -20.55 21.05
C MET A 81 -24.01 -21.21 20.01
N LYS A 82 -23.78 -21.00 18.71
CA LYS A 82 -24.60 -21.57 17.64
C LYS A 82 -24.56 -23.09 17.58
N THR A 83 -23.44 -23.70 17.93
CA THR A 83 -23.29 -25.17 17.96
C THR A 83 -23.70 -25.79 19.29
N GLY A 84 -24.02 -25.00 20.33
CA GLY A 84 -24.27 -25.50 21.68
C GLY A 84 -22.99 -25.96 22.41
N LEU A 85 -21.83 -25.85 21.82
CA LEU A 85 -20.57 -26.31 22.40
C LEU A 85 -20.08 -25.42 23.55
N PHE A 86 -20.66 -24.25 23.75
CA PHE A 86 -20.25 -23.31 24.80
C PHE A 86 -20.27 -23.96 26.20
N ILE A 87 -21.08 -24.96 26.43
CA ILE A 87 -21.16 -25.70 27.73
C ILE A 87 -19.82 -26.37 28.08
N PHE A 88 -19.02 -26.76 27.09
CA PHE A 88 -17.73 -27.40 27.25
C PHE A 88 -16.56 -26.41 27.38
N PHE A 89 -16.84 -25.11 27.28
CA PHE A 89 -15.80 -24.08 27.33
C PHE A 89 -16.05 -23.11 28.50
N LYS A 90 -14.94 -22.59 29.03
CA LYS A 90 -14.93 -21.47 29.96
C LYS A 90 -14.47 -20.24 29.19
N ILE A 91 -15.28 -19.18 29.16
CA ILE A 91 -15.00 -17.95 28.44
C ILE A 91 -14.58 -16.87 29.44
N LYS A 92 -13.38 -16.32 29.29
CA LYS A 92 -12.86 -15.17 30.03
C LYS A 92 -12.82 -13.95 29.13
N HIS A 93 -13.16 -12.78 29.67
CA HIS A 93 -13.20 -11.51 28.94
C HIS A 93 -12.00 -10.60 29.23
N ALA A 94 -11.31 -10.83 30.36
CA ALA A 94 -10.12 -10.09 30.79
C ALA A 94 -9.19 -11.01 31.59
N PRO A 95 -8.03 -11.44 31.05
CA PRO A 95 -7.68 -11.39 29.64
C PRO A 95 -8.63 -12.20 28.77
N MET A 96 -8.76 -11.86 27.46
CA MET A 96 -9.62 -12.60 26.53
C MET A 96 -9.03 -13.99 26.27
N GLU A 97 -9.75 -15.02 26.75
CA GLU A 97 -9.34 -16.42 26.66
C GLU A 97 -10.55 -17.35 26.64
N ILE A 98 -10.49 -18.39 25.85
CA ILE A 98 -11.51 -19.46 25.80
C ILE A 98 -10.81 -20.77 26.12
N ILE A 99 -11.23 -21.43 27.20
CA ILE A 99 -10.59 -22.64 27.73
C ILE A 99 -11.53 -23.85 27.54
N TYR A 100 -11.01 -24.93 26.93
CA TYR A 100 -11.73 -26.18 26.82
C TYR A 100 -11.69 -26.94 28.16
N LYS A 101 -12.84 -27.12 28.80
CA LYS A 101 -12.94 -27.64 30.17
C LYS A 101 -12.43 -29.07 30.34
N LYS A 102 -12.49 -29.89 29.27
CA LYS A 102 -12.13 -31.30 29.34
C LYS A 102 -10.63 -31.51 29.52
N THR A 103 -9.81 -30.70 28.86
CA THR A 103 -8.36 -30.89 28.78
C THR A 103 -7.56 -29.70 29.28
N GLY A 104 -8.19 -28.54 29.45
CA GLY A 104 -7.50 -27.32 29.91
C GLY A 104 -6.83 -26.47 28.82
N GLN A 105 -6.86 -26.91 27.58
CA GLN A 105 -6.30 -26.17 26.45
C GLN A 105 -7.01 -24.85 26.23
N SER A 106 -6.31 -23.88 25.66
CA SER A 106 -6.84 -22.53 25.51
C SER A 106 -6.69 -21.95 24.10
N ILE A 107 -7.66 -21.07 23.76
CA ILE A 107 -7.60 -20.13 22.67
C ILE A 107 -7.36 -18.76 23.31
N ARG A 108 -6.23 -18.14 23.04
CA ARG A 108 -5.82 -16.84 23.56
C ARG A 108 -5.90 -15.78 22.48
N PHE A 109 -6.15 -14.54 22.88
CA PHE A 109 -6.32 -13.42 21.96
C PHE A 109 -5.37 -12.29 22.34
N LYS A 110 -4.53 -11.84 21.38
CA LYS A 110 -3.43 -10.92 21.60
C LYS A 110 -3.31 -9.88 20.48
N GLY A 111 -2.81 -8.68 20.81
CA GLY A 111 -2.41 -7.69 19.82
C GLY A 111 -1.06 -8.02 19.18
N CYS A 112 -0.85 -7.62 17.93
CA CYS A 112 0.46 -7.73 17.27
C CYS A 112 1.50 -6.75 17.84
N ASP A 113 1.07 -5.71 18.51
CA ASP A 113 1.91 -4.77 19.28
C ASP A 113 2.65 -5.44 20.46
N GLU A 114 2.17 -6.60 20.92
CA GLU A 114 2.81 -7.43 21.93
C GLU A 114 3.78 -8.48 21.35
N ALA A 115 4.26 -8.34 20.12
CA ALA A 115 5.08 -9.34 19.42
C ALA A 115 6.30 -9.84 20.24
N THR A 116 6.97 -8.94 20.97
CA THR A 116 8.12 -9.29 21.82
C THR A 116 7.74 -10.19 23.01
N ASN A 117 6.49 -10.16 23.42
CA ASN A 117 5.99 -10.95 24.57
C ASN A 117 5.43 -12.33 24.14
N VAL A 118 5.32 -12.59 22.84
CA VAL A 118 4.72 -13.83 22.33
C VAL A 118 5.56 -15.06 22.67
N ALA A 119 6.88 -14.91 22.66
CA ALA A 119 7.81 -16.00 23.02
C ALA A 119 7.65 -16.48 24.47
N SER A 120 7.04 -15.68 25.35
CA SER A 120 6.81 -15.99 26.77
C SER A 120 5.40 -16.52 27.08
N ILE A 121 4.55 -16.72 26.04
CA ILE A 121 3.19 -17.26 26.22
C ILE A 121 3.28 -18.78 26.33
N GLU A 122 3.51 -19.30 27.53
CA GLU A 122 3.41 -20.74 27.76
C GLU A 122 1.97 -21.13 28.17
N PRO A 123 1.39 -22.17 27.55
CA PRO A 123 0.10 -22.72 27.97
C PRO A 123 0.26 -23.57 29.23
N GLU A 124 -0.80 -23.64 30.06
CA GLU A 124 -0.80 -24.51 31.25
C GLU A 124 -0.79 -26.00 30.87
N VAL A 125 -1.34 -26.36 29.72
CA VAL A 125 -1.46 -27.73 29.20
C VAL A 125 -1.10 -27.71 27.72
N GLY A 126 -0.36 -28.74 27.26
CA GLY A 126 0.04 -28.85 25.84
C GLY A 126 1.06 -27.81 25.41
N ILE A 127 1.04 -27.45 24.14
CA ILE A 127 1.99 -26.49 23.53
C ILE A 127 1.27 -25.52 22.60
N ASN A 128 1.86 -24.37 22.32
CA ASN A 128 1.35 -23.47 21.29
C ASN A 128 1.60 -24.10 19.91
N THR A 129 0.54 -24.30 19.15
CA THR A 129 0.59 -24.97 17.85
C THR A 129 0.14 -24.11 16.69
N ASP A 130 -0.72 -23.12 16.96
CA ASP A 130 -1.37 -22.39 15.90
C ASP A 130 -1.43 -20.89 16.19
N TYR A 131 -1.04 -20.11 15.19
CA TYR A 131 -1.23 -18.66 15.17
C TYR A 131 -2.20 -18.28 14.06
N TYR A 132 -3.22 -17.50 14.40
CA TYR A 132 -4.21 -16.96 13.46
C TYR A 132 -4.13 -15.45 13.47
N PHE A 133 -3.79 -14.85 12.34
CA PHE A 133 -3.76 -13.41 12.17
C PHE A 133 -4.96 -12.97 11.34
N GLU A 134 -5.89 -12.24 11.96
CA GLU A 134 -7.01 -11.62 11.27
C GLU A 134 -6.60 -10.23 10.80
N GLU A 135 -6.98 -9.88 9.56
CA GLU A 135 -6.56 -8.65 8.87
C GLU A 135 -5.03 -8.50 8.87
N ALA A 136 -4.35 -9.58 8.47
CA ALA A 136 -2.89 -9.70 8.56
C ALA A 136 -2.13 -8.61 7.78
N PHE A 137 -2.78 -7.90 6.83
CA PHE A 137 -2.19 -6.76 6.13
C PHE A 137 -1.90 -5.56 7.06
N GLU A 138 -2.54 -5.50 8.25
CA GLU A 138 -2.28 -4.47 9.26
C GLU A 138 -0.91 -4.65 9.94
N MET A 139 -0.29 -5.82 9.83
CA MET A 139 1.06 -6.08 10.34
C MET A 139 2.09 -5.34 9.47
N ASN A 140 2.90 -4.48 10.09
CA ASN A 140 3.70 -3.49 9.40
C ASN A 140 4.78 -4.07 8.46
N ASP A 141 5.46 -5.16 8.86
CA ASP A 141 6.61 -5.66 8.13
C ASP A 141 6.86 -7.17 8.37
N TYR A 142 7.73 -7.72 7.51
CA TYR A 142 8.14 -9.11 7.56
C TYR A 142 9.02 -9.43 8.78
N ASP A 143 9.80 -8.48 9.29
CA ASP A 143 10.65 -8.71 10.46
C ASP A 143 9.78 -8.95 11.71
N THR A 144 8.68 -8.22 11.85
CA THR A 144 7.66 -8.48 12.89
C THR A 144 7.07 -9.89 12.75
N PHE A 145 6.70 -10.31 11.54
CA PHE A 145 6.22 -11.68 11.29
C PHE A 145 7.25 -12.74 11.66
N ARG A 146 8.53 -12.53 11.37
CA ARG A 146 9.62 -13.47 11.73
C ARG A 146 9.74 -13.70 13.24
N VAL A 147 9.41 -12.70 14.07
CA VAL A 147 9.39 -12.87 15.54
C VAL A 147 8.31 -13.88 15.93
N PHE A 148 7.11 -13.76 15.36
CA PHE A 148 6.02 -14.72 15.59
C PHE A 148 6.39 -16.10 15.06
N ASP A 149 6.86 -16.22 13.84
CA ASP A 149 7.26 -17.48 13.23
C ASP A 149 8.35 -18.18 14.04
N GLY A 150 9.35 -17.42 14.47
CA GLY A 150 10.43 -17.92 15.33
C GLY A 150 9.98 -18.33 16.73
N SER A 151 8.86 -17.80 17.25
CA SER A 151 8.32 -18.16 18.58
C SER A 151 7.46 -19.43 18.57
N LEU A 152 6.91 -19.81 17.40
CA LEU A 152 6.10 -21.03 17.26
C LEU A 152 6.98 -22.25 17.07
N ARG A 153 7.49 -22.80 18.19
CA ARG A 153 8.41 -23.93 18.23
C ARG A 153 7.88 -25.03 19.14
N CYS A 154 8.29 -26.27 18.89
CA CYS A 154 8.09 -27.39 19.79
C CYS A 154 9.29 -28.36 19.72
N SER A 155 9.40 -29.23 20.71
CA SER A 155 10.35 -30.33 20.70
C SER A 155 9.98 -31.33 19.60
N GLU A 156 10.96 -32.15 19.17
CA GLU A 156 10.68 -33.23 18.22
C GLU A 156 9.73 -34.28 18.81
N GLU A 157 9.83 -34.50 20.11
CA GLU A 157 8.96 -35.44 20.84
C GLU A 157 7.50 -34.92 20.82
N ASP A 158 7.27 -33.64 21.08
CA ASP A 158 5.91 -33.07 21.07
C ASP A 158 5.37 -33.03 19.65
N ARG A 159 6.21 -32.73 18.65
CA ARG A 159 5.80 -32.76 17.26
C ARG A 159 5.22 -34.09 16.83
N LYS A 160 5.80 -35.19 17.31
CA LYS A 160 5.33 -36.57 17.00
C LYS A 160 3.96 -36.87 17.64
N LYS A 161 3.55 -36.14 18.66
CA LYS A 161 2.26 -36.30 19.34
C LYS A 161 1.12 -35.51 18.67
N LEU A 162 1.46 -34.53 17.81
CA LEU A 162 0.48 -33.71 17.10
C LEU A 162 -0.18 -34.47 15.96
N LEU A 163 -1.49 -34.28 15.78
CA LEU A 163 -2.23 -34.81 14.63
C LEU A 163 -1.84 -34.11 13.32
N CYS A 164 -1.41 -32.86 13.39
CA CYS A 164 -0.97 -32.05 12.27
C CYS A 164 0.14 -31.10 12.73
N PRO A 165 1.12 -30.73 11.90
CA PRO A 165 2.19 -29.78 12.24
C PRO A 165 1.67 -28.45 12.78
N GLN A 166 2.56 -27.67 13.38
CA GLN A 166 2.29 -26.31 13.81
C GLN A 166 2.00 -25.42 12.61
N GLN A 167 1.02 -24.52 12.71
CA GLN A 167 0.53 -23.72 11.58
C GLN A 167 0.41 -22.23 11.90
N ILE A 168 0.72 -21.41 10.93
CA ILE A 168 0.48 -19.96 10.94
C ILE A 168 -0.49 -19.61 9.82
N THR A 169 -1.64 -19.07 10.19
CA THR A 169 -2.70 -18.69 9.25
C THR A 169 -2.79 -17.17 9.16
N LEU A 170 -2.60 -16.63 7.97
CA LEU A 170 -2.78 -15.20 7.67
C LEU A 170 -4.07 -15.02 6.88
N MET A 171 -5.00 -14.23 7.42
CA MET A 171 -6.26 -13.87 6.76
C MET A 171 -6.26 -12.40 6.41
N LEU A 172 -6.48 -12.07 5.14
CA LEU A 172 -6.49 -10.68 4.69
C LEU A 172 -7.38 -10.44 3.48
N ASN A 173 -7.71 -9.17 3.26
CA ASN A 173 -8.22 -8.69 2.00
C ASN A 173 -7.05 -8.07 1.22
N PRO A 174 -6.92 -8.33 -0.09
CA PRO A 174 -5.76 -7.93 -0.88
C PRO A 174 -5.86 -6.46 -1.33
N TRP A 175 -5.89 -5.53 -0.36
CA TRP A 175 -6.14 -4.12 -0.62
C TRP A 175 -5.09 -3.47 -1.51
N GLN A 176 -3.83 -3.76 -1.27
CA GLN A 176 -2.70 -3.16 -1.96
C GLN A 176 -1.55 -4.15 -2.03
N LYS A 177 -0.99 -4.35 -3.24
CA LYS A 177 0.18 -5.22 -3.41
C LYS A 177 1.50 -4.51 -3.14
N GLU A 178 1.61 -3.24 -3.53
CA GLU A 178 2.84 -2.47 -3.41
C GLU A 178 3.19 -2.23 -1.94
N GLY A 179 4.36 -2.70 -1.54
CA GLY A 179 4.86 -2.62 -0.17
C GLY A 179 4.11 -3.50 0.84
N CYS A 180 3.30 -4.45 0.37
CA CYS A 180 2.71 -5.47 1.22
C CYS A 180 3.69 -6.64 1.34
N TRP A 181 4.32 -6.79 2.51
CA TRP A 181 5.28 -7.86 2.74
C TRP A 181 4.69 -9.27 2.55
N ILE A 182 3.38 -9.46 2.80
CA ILE A 182 2.71 -10.75 2.56
C ILE A 182 2.67 -11.05 1.06
N TYR A 183 2.39 -10.03 0.24
CA TYR A 183 2.44 -10.18 -1.20
C TYR A 183 3.86 -10.51 -1.67
N ASP A 184 4.85 -9.74 -1.23
CA ASP A 184 6.23 -9.87 -1.69
C ASP A 184 6.85 -11.23 -1.33
N HIS A 185 6.53 -11.77 -0.14
CA HIS A 185 7.12 -13.02 0.35
C HIS A 185 6.33 -14.28 0.02
N PHE A 186 5.00 -14.20 -0.02
CA PHE A 186 4.15 -15.39 -0.11
C PHE A 186 3.29 -15.46 -1.37
N VAL A 187 2.95 -14.36 -2.01
CA VAL A 187 2.00 -14.35 -3.12
C VAL A 187 2.68 -14.06 -4.45
N GLY A 188 3.48 -12.99 -4.51
CA GLY A 188 4.12 -12.52 -5.74
C GLY A 188 4.93 -13.58 -6.49
N PRO A 189 5.68 -14.46 -5.80
CA PRO A 189 6.41 -15.57 -6.46
C PRO A 189 5.53 -16.54 -7.25
N TYR A 190 4.22 -16.55 -7.01
CA TYR A 190 3.24 -17.45 -7.65
C TYR A 190 2.26 -16.73 -8.57
N MET A 191 2.48 -15.44 -8.85
CA MET A 191 1.63 -14.65 -9.74
C MET A 191 2.24 -14.57 -11.14
N ASP A 192 1.40 -14.62 -12.18
CA ASP A 192 1.82 -14.38 -13.56
C ASP A 192 2.27 -12.92 -13.77
N ASP A 193 2.90 -12.63 -14.92
CA ASP A 193 3.43 -11.30 -15.26
C ASP A 193 2.37 -10.19 -15.22
N ASP A 194 1.12 -10.52 -15.52
CA ASP A 194 -0.03 -9.62 -15.39
C ASP A 194 -0.44 -9.37 -13.93
N ASN A 195 0.08 -10.19 -12.99
CA ASN A 195 -0.26 -10.21 -11.57
C ASN A 195 -1.77 -10.40 -11.27
N GLU A 196 -2.51 -10.96 -12.20
CA GLU A 196 -3.94 -11.24 -12.05
C GLU A 196 -4.22 -12.71 -11.79
N THR A 197 -3.38 -13.62 -12.31
CA THR A 197 -3.52 -15.07 -12.19
C THR A 197 -2.33 -15.71 -11.48
N MET A 198 -2.58 -16.78 -10.73
CA MET A 198 -1.52 -17.58 -10.13
C MET A 198 -1.01 -18.63 -11.11
N TYR A 199 0.30 -18.79 -11.21
CA TYR A 199 0.92 -19.85 -12.00
C TYR A 199 1.46 -20.97 -11.13
N VAL A 200 1.66 -22.15 -11.74
CA VAL A 200 2.21 -23.34 -11.06
C VAL A 200 3.68 -23.45 -11.32
N LEU A 201 4.48 -23.52 -10.25
CA LEU A 201 5.85 -24.02 -10.35
C LEU A 201 5.81 -25.55 -10.51
N GLU A 202 6.82 -26.14 -11.17
CA GLU A 202 6.88 -27.60 -11.40
C GLU A 202 6.76 -28.43 -10.12
N THR A 203 7.19 -27.87 -8.99
CA THR A 203 7.13 -28.48 -7.65
C THR A 203 5.85 -28.24 -6.89
N CYS A 204 4.94 -27.40 -7.41
CA CYS A 204 3.71 -27.00 -6.74
C CYS A 204 2.49 -27.62 -7.41
N GLY A 205 1.50 -28.02 -6.62
CA GLY A 205 0.18 -28.36 -7.12
C GLY A 205 -0.70 -27.11 -7.19
N LYS A 206 -1.14 -26.69 -8.39
CA LYS A 206 -2.18 -25.67 -8.54
C LYS A 206 -3.53 -26.32 -8.75
N ARG A 207 -4.55 -25.85 -8.03
CA ARG A 207 -5.94 -26.18 -8.30
C ARG A 207 -6.73 -24.92 -8.53
N ILE A 208 -7.30 -24.79 -9.72
CA ILE A 208 -8.20 -23.69 -10.07
C ILE A 208 -9.63 -24.20 -9.92
N TRP A 209 -10.42 -23.46 -9.14
CA TRP A 209 -11.86 -23.68 -9.03
C TRP A 209 -12.55 -22.44 -9.57
N GLN A 210 -13.79 -22.56 -9.96
CA GLN A 210 -14.55 -21.50 -10.64
C GLN A 210 -14.46 -20.12 -9.94
N ASP A 211 -14.29 -20.08 -8.64
CA ASP A 211 -14.31 -18.84 -7.84
C ASP A 211 -13.16 -18.76 -6.81
N LYS A 212 -12.16 -19.63 -6.91
CA LYS A 212 -10.96 -19.63 -6.06
C LYS A 212 -9.76 -20.21 -6.78
N ASP A 213 -8.59 -19.64 -6.49
CA ASP A 213 -7.30 -20.15 -6.91
C ASP A 213 -6.51 -20.61 -5.71
N MET A 214 -5.80 -21.71 -5.83
CA MET A 214 -5.00 -22.30 -4.74
C MET A 214 -3.64 -22.74 -5.25
N VAL A 215 -2.62 -22.50 -4.43
CA VAL A 215 -1.26 -23.03 -4.60
C VAL A 215 -0.86 -23.76 -3.33
N ILE A 216 -0.25 -24.93 -3.48
CA ILE A 216 0.38 -25.66 -2.38
C ILE A 216 1.84 -25.87 -2.77
N ASP A 217 2.75 -25.28 -2.00
CA ASP A 217 4.19 -25.47 -2.12
C ASP A 217 4.69 -26.28 -0.92
N TYR A 218 4.92 -27.56 -1.13
CA TYR A 218 5.43 -28.46 -0.10
C TYR A 218 6.89 -28.19 0.25
N GLY A 219 7.67 -27.55 -0.64
CA GLY A 219 9.07 -27.23 -0.41
C GLY A 219 9.29 -26.26 0.74
N ILE A 220 8.44 -25.26 0.86
CA ILE A 220 8.46 -24.28 1.96
C ILE A 220 7.30 -24.44 2.94
N GLY A 221 6.40 -25.41 2.71
CA GLY A 221 5.23 -25.66 3.54
C GLY A 221 4.19 -24.53 3.45
N LEU A 222 3.91 -24.04 2.24
CA LEU A 222 2.96 -22.95 1.97
C LEU A 222 1.66 -23.47 1.36
N PHE A 223 0.54 -23.01 1.92
CA PHE A 223 -0.77 -23.07 1.30
C PHE A 223 -1.25 -21.65 1.04
N LEU A 224 -1.58 -21.36 -0.21
CA LEU A 224 -2.05 -20.06 -0.66
C LEU A 224 -3.43 -20.23 -1.31
N MET A 225 -4.42 -19.46 -0.86
CA MET A 225 -5.78 -19.49 -1.41
C MET A 225 -6.28 -18.07 -1.63
N GLN A 226 -6.63 -17.79 -2.90
CA GLN A 226 -7.41 -16.62 -3.30
C GLN A 226 -8.89 -17.00 -3.39
N SER A 227 -9.77 -16.14 -2.91
CA SER A 227 -11.22 -16.41 -2.96
C SER A 227 -12.04 -15.20 -3.40
N SER A 228 -12.96 -15.41 -4.34
CA SER A 228 -13.97 -14.43 -4.73
C SER A 228 -15.18 -14.47 -3.78
N TYR A 229 -16.06 -13.46 -3.85
CA TYR A 229 -17.27 -13.42 -3.04
C TYR A 229 -18.21 -14.63 -3.28
N LYS A 230 -18.10 -15.27 -4.44
CA LYS A 230 -18.93 -16.43 -4.83
C LYS A 230 -18.61 -17.70 -4.06
N VAL A 231 -17.42 -17.78 -3.46
CA VAL A 231 -16.99 -18.90 -2.60
C VAL A 231 -17.88 -19.05 -1.36
N ASN A 232 -18.47 -17.97 -0.87
CA ASN A 232 -19.34 -18.03 0.32
C ASN A 232 -20.70 -18.67 -0.01
N MET A 233 -20.85 -19.91 0.35
CA MET A 233 -22.11 -20.66 0.16
C MET A 233 -23.29 -20.11 0.99
N PHE A 234 -23.03 -19.36 2.05
CA PHE A 234 -24.04 -18.80 2.96
C PHE A 234 -24.48 -17.38 2.56
N ARG A 235 -23.95 -16.84 1.44
CA ARG A 235 -24.32 -15.50 0.99
C ARG A 235 -25.75 -15.46 0.43
N ASP A 236 -26.42 -14.33 0.58
CA ASP A 236 -27.61 -14.01 -0.20
C ASP A 236 -27.18 -13.75 -1.68
N LYS A 237 -27.37 -14.76 -2.53
CA LYS A 237 -26.92 -14.70 -3.94
C LYS A 237 -27.53 -13.53 -4.70
N GLN A 238 -28.83 -13.26 -4.52
CA GLN A 238 -29.50 -12.21 -5.30
C GLN A 238 -28.98 -10.81 -4.94
N VAL A 239 -28.84 -10.54 -3.66
CA VAL A 239 -28.34 -9.24 -3.18
C VAL A 239 -26.87 -9.05 -3.57
N TYR A 240 -26.03 -10.05 -3.30
CA TYR A 240 -24.60 -9.93 -3.58
C TYR A 240 -24.25 -9.87 -5.06
N ASP A 241 -24.87 -10.70 -5.89
CA ASP A 241 -24.61 -10.71 -7.33
C ASP A 241 -25.05 -9.37 -7.97
N ARG A 242 -26.19 -8.81 -7.55
CA ARG A 242 -26.62 -7.48 -8.00
C ARG A 242 -25.65 -6.38 -7.58
N THR A 243 -25.23 -6.37 -6.32
CA THR A 243 -24.30 -5.35 -5.81
C THR A 243 -22.93 -5.45 -6.48
N ALA A 244 -22.47 -6.67 -6.77
CA ALA A 244 -21.24 -6.92 -7.51
C ALA A 244 -21.32 -6.38 -8.95
N GLU A 245 -22.43 -6.62 -9.68
CA GLU A 245 -22.61 -6.09 -11.03
C GLU A 245 -22.74 -4.56 -11.05
N GLU A 246 -23.40 -3.97 -10.06
CA GLU A 246 -23.45 -2.50 -9.90
C GLU A 246 -22.05 -1.92 -9.65
N MET A 247 -21.25 -2.56 -8.78
CA MET A 247 -19.87 -2.13 -8.52
C MET A 247 -18.99 -2.27 -9.74
N LYS A 248 -19.10 -3.38 -10.47
CA LYS A 248 -18.37 -3.63 -11.72
C LYS A 248 -18.60 -2.52 -12.76
N LYS A 249 -19.86 -2.05 -12.87
CA LYS A 249 -20.20 -0.92 -13.75
C LYS A 249 -19.64 0.41 -13.27
N ARG A 250 -19.56 0.60 -11.96
CA ARG A 250 -19.11 1.84 -11.32
C ARG A 250 -17.58 1.96 -11.30
N SER A 251 -16.89 0.89 -10.91
CA SER A 251 -15.43 0.84 -10.82
C SER A 251 -14.96 -0.61 -10.95
N LEU A 252 -14.27 -0.90 -12.06
CA LEU A 252 -13.73 -2.23 -12.31
C LEU A 252 -12.63 -2.61 -11.30
N ASP A 253 -11.80 -1.64 -10.89
CA ASP A 253 -10.70 -1.89 -9.95
C ASP A 253 -11.22 -2.25 -8.55
N ILE A 254 -12.20 -1.50 -8.04
CA ILE A 254 -12.86 -1.84 -6.76
C ILE A 254 -13.53 -3.21 -6.86
N TYR A 255 -14.21 -3.51 -7.99
CA TYR A 255 -14.83 -4.81 -8.20
C TYR A 255 -13.80 -5.95 -8.17
N LYS A 256 -12.65 -5.79 -8.84
CA LYS A 256 -11.57 -6.79 -8.82
C LYS A 256 -11.11 -7.10 -7.39
N VAL A 257 -10.93 -6.11 -6.58
CA VAL A 257 -10.42 -6.28 -5.21
C VAL A 257 -11.49 -6.73 -4.22
N GLU A 258 -12.60 -5.98 -4.14
CA GLU A 258 -13.62 -6.21 -3.11
C GLU A 258 -14.51 -7.43 -3.38
N TYR A 259 -14.66 -7.81 -4.66
CA TYR A 259 -15.53 -8.92 -5.05
C TYR A 259 -14.77 -10.12 -5.63
N LEU A 260 -13.72 -9.92 -6.41
CA LEU A 260 -12.95 -11.04 -6.96
C LEU A 260 -11.77 -11.42 -6.07
N GLY A 261 -11.40 -10.58 -5.10
CA GLY A 261 -10.26 -10.85 -4.20
C GLY A 261 -8.92 -10.80 -4.90
N MET A 262 -8.83 -10.08 -6.00
CA MET A 262 -7.58 -9.85 -6.73
C MET A 262 -6.75 -8.79 -6.03
N TRP A 263 -5.43 -8.91 -6.11
CA TRP A 263 -4.53 -7.88 -5.61
C TRP A 263 -4.63 -6.63 -6.48
N GLY A 264 -4.86 -5.52 -5.86
CA GLY A 264 -5.02 -4.26 -6.57
C GLY A 264 -4.65 -3.08 -5.71
N ALA A 265 -4.56 -1.94 -6.35
CA ALA A 265 -4.54 -0.67 -5.67
C ALA A 265 -5.97 -0.36 -5.20
N THR A 266 -6.28 -0.63 -3.94
CA THR A 266 -7.55 -0.25 -3.33
C THR A 266 -7.39 0.96 -2.45
N GLY A 267 -7.74 1.91 -2.91
CA GLY A 267 -8.14 3.23 -2.60
C GLY A 267 -8.43 3.82 -3.94
N GLU A 268 -9.43 4.66 -4.09
CA GLU A 268 -9.53 5.48 -5.29
C GLU A 268 -8.15 6.06 -5.52
N ARG A 269 -7.55 5.79 -6.69
CA ARG A 269 -6.35 6.51 -7.08
C ARG A 269 -6.64 7.97 -6.88
N VAL A 270 -5.86 8.64 -6.05
CA VAL A 270 -6.07 10.06 -5.79
C VAL A 270 -6.04 10.85 -7.09
N TYR A 271 -5.18 10.43 -8.02
CA TYR A 271 -5.02 11.01 -9.35
C TYR A 271 -5.48 10.04 -10.44
N SER A 272 -6.78 9.66 -10.39
CA SER A 272 -7.40 8.72 -11.34
C SER A 272 -7.36 9.20 -12.79
N GLU A 273 -7.22 10.49 -13.04
CA GLU A 273 -7.12 11.11 -14.36
C GLU A 273 -5.72 10.97 -14.98
N TYR A 274 -4.71 10.55 -14.19
CA TYR A 274 -3.38 10.29 -14.73
C TYR A 274 -3.41 9.12 -15.71
N ASN A 275 -2.82 9.33 -16.88
CA ASN A 275 -2.60 8.30 -17.90
C ASN A 275 -1.33 8.63 -18.72
N ASP A 276 -0.81 7.65 -19.44
CA ASP A 276 0.47 7.77 -20.16
C ASP A 276 0.43 8.76 -21.34
N ARG A 277 -0.75 9.22 -21.78
CA ARG A 277 -0.88 10.29 -22.78
C ARG A 277 -0.42 11.65 -22.26
N LEU A 278 -0.31 11.81 -20.93
CA LEU A 278 0.21 13.01 -20.28
C LEU A 278 1.74 13.06 -20.26
N ILE A 279 2.42 11.99 -20.70
CA ILE A 279 3.88 11.95 -20.79
C ILE A 279 4.31 12.52 -22.14
N VAL A 280 5.28 13.43 -22.09
CA VAL A 280 5.95 14.00 -23.26
C VAL A 280 7.45 13.78 -23.13
N SER A 281 8.15 13.60 -24.25
CA SER A 281 9.61 13.48 -24.19
C SER A 281 10.24 14.80 -23.74
N HIS A 282 11.31 14.72 -22.96
CA HIS A 282 12.07 15.90 -22.54
C HIS A 282 12.60 16.72 -23.72
N GLU A 283 13.03 16.05 -24.79
CA GLU A 283 13.51 16.70 -26.02
C GLU A 283 12.40 17.51 -26.70
N LEU A 284 11.17 17.04 -26.67
CA LEU A 284 10.01 17.80 -27.16
C LEU A 284 9.71 18.96 -26.21
N ALA A 285 9.71 18.72 -24.89
CA ALA A 285 9.42 19.75 -23.90
C ALA A 285 10.42 20.92 -23.93
N LYS A 286 11.70 20.67 -24.25
CA LYS A 286 12.70 21.75 -24.45
C LYS A 286 12.37 22.69 -25.59
N GLN A 287 11.53 22.28 -26.54
CA GLN A 287 11.13 23.10 -27.69
C GLN A 287 9.93 24.00 -27.42
N PHE A 288 9.26 23.85 -26.25
CA PHE A 288 8.12 24.68 -25.89
C PHE A 288 8.56 26.07 -25.48
N ASN A 289 7.70 27.06 -25.74
CA ASN A 289 7.85 28.38 -25.18
C ASN A 289 7.18 28.45 -23.81
N TYR A 290 7.96 28.79 -22.79
CA TYR A 290 7.45 28.91 -21.43
C TYR A 290 7.26 30.37 -21.03
N LYS A 291 6.12 30.67 -20.40
CA LYS A 291 5.82 31.99 -19.86
C LYS A 291 6.55 32.25 -18.55
N VAL A 292 6.71 31.20 -17.72
CA VAL A 292 7.34 31.29 -16.41
C VAL A 292 7.75 29.87 -15.97
N PHE A 293 8.79 29.81 -15.13
CA PHE A 293 9.24 28.60 -14.47
C PHE A 293 9.06 28.73 -12.95
N TYR A 294 8.57 27.68 -12.35
CA TYR A 294 8.43 27.56 -10.91
C TYR A 294 9.16 26.31 -10.42
N ILE A 295 9.81 26.41 -9.27
CA ILE A 295 10.46 25.27 -8.60
C ILE A 295 9.80 25.12 -7.24
N GLY A 296 9.33 23.92 -6.92
CA GLY A 296 8.86 23.56 -5.58
C GLY A 296 9.85 22.66 -4.89
N ILE A 297 10.03 22.83 -3.60
CA ILE A 297 10.96 22.05 -2.78
C ILE A 297 10.21 21.51 -1.56
N ASP A 298 10.14 20.19 -1.44
CA ASP A 298 9.75 19.48 -0.22
C ASP A 298 11.01 19.05 0.53
N THR A 299 11.15 19.56 1.76
CA THR A 299 12.32 19.35 2.61
C THR A 299 12.13 18.22 3.63
N SER A 300 11.13 17.36 3.45
CA SER A 300 10.75 16.28 4.39
C SER A 300 11.83 15.18 4.56
N TYR A 301 13.10 15.53 4.34
CA TYR A 301 14.23 14.64 4.55
C TYR A 301 14.63 14.61 6.02
N SER A 302 14.53 13.45 6.65
CA SER A 302 15.11 13.17 7.96
C SER A 302 16.37 12.32 7.80
N ASN A 303 17.40 12.61 8.63
CA ASN A 303 18.63 11.83 8.70
C ASN A 303 18.42 10.43 9.32
N GLY A 304 17.19 9.90 9.31
CA GLY A 304 16.86 8.57 9.79
C GLY A 304 17.64 7.51 9.01
N GLU A 305 18.05 6.46 9.69
CA GLU A 305 18.73 5.30 9.10
C GLU A 305 17.71 4.45 8.34
N GLY A 306 17.25 4.93 7.18
CA GLY A 306 16.51 4.12 6.23
C GLY A 306 17.44 3.03 5.67
N ARG A 307 17.07 1.76 5.78
CA ARG A 307 17.82 0.68 5.14
C ARG A 307 17.64 0.81 3.61
N PRO A 308 18.73 0.73 2.83
CA PRO A 308 18.63 0.79 1.37
C PRO A 308 17.74 -0.33 0.84
N LEU A 309 16.76 0.03 0.02
CA LEU A 309 15.85 -0.90 -0.68
C LEU A 309 16.59 -1.48 -1.89
N LYS A 310 17.51 -2.44 -1.65
CA LYS A 310 18.31 -3.06 -2.71
C LYS A 310 17.46 -4.07 -3.50
N GLY A 311 17.49 -3.97 -4.82
CA GLY A 311 16.95 -4.97 -5.74
C GLY A 311 15.47 -4.81 -6.12
N MET A 312 14.79 -3.76 -5.68
CA MET A 312 13.44 -3.44 -6.12
C MET A 312 13.44 -2.53 -7.35
N ALA A 313 12.55 -2.79 -8.30
CA ALA A 313 12.30 -1.87 -9.40
C ALA A 313 11.79 -0.53 -8.85
N LEU A 314 12.25 0.60 -9.42
CA LEU A 314 11.92 1.95 -8.95
C LEU A 314 10.39 2.17 -8.79
N GLU A 315 9.59 1.55 -9.64
CA GLU A 315 8.13 1.63 -9.63
C GLU A 315 7.48 1.07 -8.35
N LYS A 316 8.17 0.17 -7.66
CA LYS A 316 7.69 -0.53 -6.45
C LYS A 316 8.22 0.04 -5.14
N VAL A 317 9.11 1.03 -5.21
CA VAL A 317 9.79 1.56 -4.02
C VAL A 317 8.91 2.59 -3.31
N ARG A 318 8.68 2.41 -2.00
CA ARG A 318 8.11 3.43 -1.12
C ARG A 318 9.22 4.12 -0.34
N VAL A 319 9.28 5.44 -0.47
CA VAL A 319 10.30 6.26 0.19
C VAL A 319 9.63 7.07 1.31
N ARG A 320 10.01 6.80 2.57
CA ARG A 320 9.43 7.45 3.74
C ARG A 320 10.00 8.84 4.02
N SER A 321 11.19 9.07 3.52
CA SER A 321 11.91 10.32 3.76
C SER A 321 12.71 10.70 2.53
N ALA A 322 12.35 11.82 1.91
CA ALA A 322 13.07 12.34 0.76
C ALA A 322 13.11 13.86 0.77
N TYR A 323 14.16 14.39 0.14
CA TYR A 323 14.23 15.76 -0.31
C TYR A 323 13.87 15.78 -1.79
N SER A 324 12.85 16.52 -2.15
CA SER A 324 12.36 16.54 -3.53
C SER A 324 12.26 17.96 -4.06
N MET A 325 12.72 18.14 -5.30
CA MET A 325 12.55 19.38 -6.06
C MET A 325 11.90 19.07 -7.39
N GLN A 326 10.95 19.92 -7.80
CA GLN A 326 10.24 19.80 -9.07
C GLN A 326 10.34 21.11 -9.84
N LEU A 327 10.84 21.06 -11.09
CA LEU A 327 10.82 22.16 -12.02
C LEU A 327 9.56 22.07 -12.88
N VAL A 328 8.73 23.14 -12.84
CA VAL A 328 7.50 23.21 -13.60
C VAL A 328 7.51 24.42 -14.51
N GLY A 329 7.28 24.21 -15.80
CA GLY A 329 7.12 25.25 -16.80
C GLY A 329 5.65 25.49 -17.16
N LEU A 330 5.23 26.75 -17.26
CA LEU A 330 3.93 27.13 -17.80
C LEU A 330 4.07 27.46 -19.28
N VAL A 331 3.48 26.65 -20.14
CA VAL A 331 3.55 26.83 -21.60
C VAL A 331 2.82 28.12 -22.01
N SER A 332 3.54 28.98 -22.76
CA SER A 332 2.97 30.19 -23.37
C SER A 332 2.13 29.82 -24.60
N ASP A 333 1.67 30.81 -25.35
CA ASP A 333 0.98 30.56 -26.61
C ASP A 333 1.91 29.88 -27.61
N TYR A 334 1.60 28.61 -27.97
CA TYR A 334 2.42 27.84 -28.92
C TYR A 334 2.41 28.40 -30.35
N GLN A 335 1.51 29.32 -30.70
CA GLN A 335 1.55 30.05 -31.97
C GLN A 335 2.86 30.81 -32.18
N GLN A 336 3.59 31.08 -31.09
CA GLN A 336 4.89 31.71 -31.14
C GLN A 336 6.06 30.74 -31.44
N ASN A 337 5.82 29.42 -31.39
CA ASN A 337 6.85 28.43 -31.63
C ASN A 337 6.67 27.73 -33.00
N THR A 338 7.27 28.33 -34.03
CA THR A 338 7.20 27.84 -35.41
C THR A 338 8.00 26.55 -35.66
N SER A 339 8.87 26.16 -34.73
CA SER A 339 9.71 24.95 -34.87
C SER A 339 8.99 23.63 -34.57
N LEU A 340 7.85 23.67 -33.88
CA LEU A 340 7.07 22.48 -33.56
C LEU A 340 6.24 22.02 -34.78
N ARG A 341 6.18 20.71 -35.00
CA ARG A 341 5.28 20.13 -36.01
C ARG A 341 3.83 20.41 -35.61
N GLU A 342 2.95 20.52 -36.62
CA GLU A 342 1.54 20.81 -36.40
C GLU A 342 0.83 19.75 -35.52
N ASP A 343 1.18 18.46 -35.72
CA ASP A 343 0.66 17.35 -34.90
C ASP A 343 1.07 17.44 -33.43
N ASP A 344 2.28 17.91 -33.12
CA ASP A 344 2.75 18.07 -31.76
C ASP A 344 2.12 19.29 -31.08
N ARG A 345 1.88 20.36 -31.85
CA ARG A 345 1.17 21.56 -31.36
C ARG A 345 -0.27 21.25 -30.92
N ASN A 346 -0.94 20.36 -31.65
CA ASN A 346 -2.31 19.94 -31.36
C ASN A 346 -2.43 19.07 -30.10
N LYS A 347 -1.32 18.48 -29.63
CA LYS A 347 -1.28 17.65 -28.42
C LYS A 347 -1.10 18.45 -27.12
N ILE A 348 -0.67 19.70 -27.23
CA ILE A 348 -0.29 20.50 -26.06
C ILE A 348 -1.21 21.72 -25.95
N PRO A 349 -2.20 21.70 -25.04
CA PRO A 349 -3.08 22.82 -24.85
C PRO A 349 -2.36 24.07 -24.34
N LYS A 350 -2.80 25.24 -24.79
CA LYS A 350 -2.31 26.51 -24.31
C LYS A 350 -2.48 26.64 -22.79
N GLY A 351 -1.44 27.07 -22.10
CA GLY A 351 -1.45 27.23 -20.66
C GLY A 351 -1.25 25.92 -19.90
N SER A 352 -0.77 24.87 -20.60
CA SER A 352 -0.37 23.62 -19.94
C SER A 352 0.77 23.83 -18.97
N MET A 353 0.75 23.11 -17.86
CA MET A 353 1.87 22.95 -16.96
C MET A 353 2.65 21.71 -17.34
N VAL A 354 3.96 21.82 -17.38
CA VAL A 354 4.84 20.70 -17.67
C VAL A 354 5.82 20.52 -16.52
N ALA A 355 5.75 19.38 -15.85
CA ALA A 355 6.80 18.93 -14.93
C ALA A 355 8.02 18.52 -15.76
N LEU A 356 9.08 19.30 -15.71
CA LEU A 356 10.20 19.24 -16.64
C LEU A 356 11.36 18.40 -16.15
N ASN A 357 11.76 18.62 -14.90
CA ASN A 357 12.89 17.94 -14.25
C ASN A 357 12.62 17.80 -12.76
N GLU A 358 13.24 16.80 -12.17
CA GLU A 358 13.25 16.61 -10.74
C GLU A 358 14.66 16.40 -10.18
N PHE A 359 14.81 16.77 -8.90
CA PHE A 359 15.90 16.32 -8.07
C PHE A 359 15.28 15.60 -6.86
N TYR A 360 15.53 14.30 -6.77
CA TYR A 360 14.95 13.45 -5.73
C TYR A 360 16.08 12.76 -4.97
N TYR A 361 16.17 13.03 -3.68
CA TYR A 361 17.24 12.53 -2.84
C TYR A 361 16.69 11.78 -1.62
N SER A 362 17.09 10.53 -1.45
CA SER A 362 16.78 9.72 -0.30
C SER A 362 17.86 8.68 -0.05
N THR A 363 18.23 8.49 1.22
CA THR A 363 19.14 7.40 1.61
C THR A 363 18.50 6.02 1.43
N GLU A 364 17.19 5.93 1.45
CA GLU A 364 16.44 4.69 1.19
C GLU A 364 16.62 4.21 -0.26
N LEU A 365 16.92 5.13 -1.20
CA LEU A 365 17.28 4.81 -2.58
C LEU A 365 18.77 4.51 -2.79
N GLY A 366 19.53 4.38 -1.71
CA GLY A 366 20.97 4.09 -1.76
C GLY A 366 21.85 5.30 -2.01
N HIS A 367 21.32 6.54 -1.91
CA HIS A 367 22.14 7.74 -1.97
C HIS A 367 23.00 7.86 -0.70
N ASN A 368 24.22 8.34 -0.86
CA ASN A 368 25.13 8.60 0.25
C ASN A 368 24.56 9.67 1.17
N LYS A 369 24.74 9.52 2.50
CA LYS A 369 24.28 10.49 3.48
C LYS A 369 24.90 11.87 3.22
N LEU A 370 24.08 12.89 3.06
CA LEU A 370 24.47 14.29 2.91
C LEU A 370 24.10 15.09 4.14
N THR A 371 24.96 16.06 4.49
CA THR A 371 24.59 17.08 5.47
C THR A 371 23.55 18.05 4.88
N PRO A 372 22.75 18.74 5.71
CA PRO A 372 21.82 19.76 5.22
C PRO A 372 22.48 20.79 4.31
N THR A 373 23.68 21.26 4.67
CA THR A 373 24.44 22.23 3.86
C THR A 373 24.81 21.68 2.49
N GLN A 374 25.30 20.42 2.44
CA GLN A 374 25.62 19.77 1.16
C GLN A 374 24.39 19.61 0.27
N LEU A 375 23.24 19.31 0.87
CA LEU A 375 21.98 19.18 0.16
C LEU A 375 21.51 20.52 -0.43
N GLN A 376 21.66 21.60 0.35
CA GLN A 376 21.36 22.97 -0.09
C GLN A 376 22.32 23.44 -1.21
N GLU A 377 23.60 23.09 -1.14
CA GLU A 377 24.57 23.33 -2.23
C GLU A 377 24.14 22.63 -3.51
N LYS A 378 23.81 21.34 -3.44
CA LYS A 378 23.29 20.57 -4.57
C LYS A 378 21.99 21.16 -5.13
N THR A 379 21.12 21.68 -4.27
CA THR A 379 19.92 22.40 -4.67
C THR A 379 20.22 23.56 -5.61
N LEU A 380 21.14 24.43 -5.21
CA LEU A 380 21.56 25.56 -6.06
C LEU A 380 22.25 25.12 -7.34
N ASP A 381 23.08 24.08 -7.26
CA ASP A 381 23.76 23.53 -8.44
C ASP A 381 22.73 23.00 -9.46
N LYS A 382 21.70 22.28 -8.98
CA LYS A 382 20.61 21.79 -9.82
C LYS A 382 19.77 22.91 -10.44
N ILE A 383 19.48 23.95 -9.69
CA ILE A 383 18.76 25.11 -10.23
C ILE A 383 19.59 25.77 -11.35
N VAL A 384 20.90 25.95 -11.15
CA VAL A 384 21.80 26.50 -12.18
C VAL A 384 21.88 25.59 -13.42
N GLU A 385 21.95 24.27 -13.21
CA GLU A 385 21.92 23.28 -14.30
C GLU A 385 20.63 23.42 -15.13
N TRP A 386 19.46 23.48 -14.47
CA TRP A 386 18.17 23.64 -15.16
C TRP A 386 18.05 24.97 -15.90
N ILE A 387 18.56 26.07 -15.32
CA ILE A 387 18.63 27.36 -16.00
C ILE A 387 19.41 27.22 -17.32
N ASN A 388 20.53 26.54 -17.30
CA ASN A 388 21.37 26.33 -18.50
C ASN A 388 20.66 25.49 -19.56
N ILE A 389 19.91 24.45 -19.15
CA ILE A 389 19.16 23.60 -20.07
C ILE A 389 18.06 24.39 -20.82
N TYR A 390 17.34 25.26 -20.12
CA TYR A 390 16.19 25.98 -20.69
C TYR A 390 16.51 27.43 -21.09
N ALA A 391 17.69 27.94 -20.83
CA ALA A 391 18.08 29.34 -21.11
C ALA A 391 18.07 29.71 -22.60
N SER A 392 18.26 28.72 -23.48
CA SER A 392 18.18 28.93 -24.93
C SER A 392 16.77 29.19 -25.44
N ASN A 393 15.75 28.77 -24.70
CA ASN A 393 14.36 28.75 -25.15
C ASN A 393 13.52 29.91 -24.60
N THR A 394 14.01 30.61 -23.56
CA THR A 394 13.35 31.82 -23.08
C THR A 394 14.33 32.77 -22.37
N SER A 395 14.24 34.04 -22.69
CA SER A 395 14.86 35.13 -21.91
C SER A 395 14.40 35.17 -20.46
N LEU A 396 13.26 34.55 -20.14
CA LEU A 396 12.62 34.52 -18.82
C LEU A 396 13.39 33.70 -17.79
N MET A 397 14.02 32.57 -18.18
CA MET A 397 14.88 31.83 -17.26
C MET A 397 16.11 32.61 -16.79
N LYS A 398 16.55 33.62 -17.58
CA LYS A 398 17.64 34.51 -17.18
C LYS A 398 17.17 35.59 -16.21
N ASN A 399 15.90 35.93 -16.21
CA ASN A 399 15.40 37.15 -15.54
C ASN A 399 14.81 36.88 -14.16
N ASN A 400 13.89 35.88 -13.98
CA ASN A 400 13.27 35.62 -12.68
C ASN A 400 12.84 34.15 -12.55
N ILE A 401 13.41 33.45 -11.58
CA ILE A 401 13.05 32.10 -11.20
C ILE A 401 12.48 32.12 -9.80
N TYR A 402 11.29 31.60 -9.64
CA TYR A 402 10.62 31.54 -8.36
C TYR A 402 10.73 30.12 -7.77
N VAL A 403 11.32 30.05 -6.58
CA VAL A 403 11.52 28.79 -5.84
C VAL A 403 10.68 28.85 -4.58
N PHE A 404 9.80 27.87 -4.43
CA PHE A 404 8.89 27.75 -3.29
C PHE A 404 9.34 26.60 -2.39
N VAL A 405 9.82 26.95 -1.20
CA VAL A 405 10.29 26.00 -0.18
C VAL A 405 9.15 25.69 0.78
N ASP A 406 9.09 24.47 1.29
CA ASP A 406 8.12 24.08 2.32
C ASP A 406 8.07 25.13 3.46
N SER A 407 6.89 25.67 3.72
CA SER A 407 6.69 26.69 4.76
C SER A 407 6.98 26.20 6.19
N ALA A 408 7.08 24.87 6.39
CA ALA A 408 7.48 24.29 7.68
C ALA A 408 9.00 24.37 7.92
N ASP A 409 9.81 24.69 6.89
CA ASP A 409 11.27 24.71 6.96
C ASP A 409 11.84 26.11 6.60
N SER A 410 11.59 27.08 7.45
CA SER A 410 12.12 28.43 7.30
C SER A 410 13.64 28.52 7.38
N ALA A 411 14.28 27.55 8.06
CA ALA A 411 15.73 27.48 8.19
C ALA A 411 16.39 27.17 6.84
N THR A 412 15.90 26.18 6.11
CA THR A 412 16.36 25.85 4.75
C THR A 412 16.11 27.02 3.80
N LEU A 413 14.95 27.67 3.88
CA LEU A 413 14.64 28.86 3.07
C LEU A 413 15.68 29.96 3.28
N SER A 414 15.93 30.34 4.53
CA SER A 414 16.88 31.41 4.89
C SER A 414 18.31 31.06 4.41
N THR A 415 18.73 29.80 4.58
CA THR A 415 20.05 29.37 4.16
C THR A 415 20.19 29.39 2.64
N LEU A 416 19.19 28.93 1.89
CA LEU A 416 19.22 28.99 0.42
C LEU A 416 19.27 30.42 -0.10
N GLN A 417 18.54 31.36 0.53
CA GLN A 417 18.59 32.78 0.19
C GLN A 417 20.01 33.35 0.39
N GLU A 418 20.64 33.05 1.54
CA GLU A 418 21.99 33.52 1.84
C GLU A 418 23.03 32.93 0.89
N MET A 419 22.97 31.62 0.64
CA MET A 419 23.88 30.92 -0.28
C MET A 419 23.75 31.43 -1.71
N ALA A 420 22.51 31.64 -2.20
CA ALA A 420 22.24 32.21 -3.52
C ALA A 420 22.83 33.63 -3.65
N LYS A 421 22.67 34.46 -2.61
CA LYS A 421 23.27 35.80 -2.56
C LYS A 421 24.80 35.74 -2.60
N ARG A 422 25.45 34.82 -1.89
CA ARG A 422 26.90 34.60 -1.90
C ARG A 422 27.40 34.14 -3.28
N ARG A 423 26.59 33.40 -4.05
CA ARG A 423 26.88 32.94 -5.42
C ARG A 423 26.49 33.95 -6.50
N PHE A 424 26.02 35.15 -6.13
CA PHE A 424 25.53 36.21 -7.04
C PHE A 424 24.35 35.76 -7.92
N LEU A 425 23.52 34.83 -7.46
CA LEU A 425 22.36 34.33 -8.15
C LEU A 425 21.15 35.27 -7.89
N THR A 426 21.22 36.51 -8.38
CA THR A 426 20.24 37.58 -8.09
C THR A 426 18.89 37.41 -8.77
N ASN A 427 18.81 36.54 -9.77
CA ASN A 427 17.58 36.23 -10.53
C ASN A 427 16.76 35.07 -9.93
N ILE A 428 17.22 34.46 -8.84
CA ILE A 428 16.51 33.38 -8.15
C ILE A 428 15.83 33.94 -6.90
N HIS A 429 14.50 33.79 -6.83
CA HIS A 429 13.69 34.31 -5.76
C HIS A 429 13.10 33.20 -4.92
N PHE A 430 13.67 32.94 -3.77
CA PHE A 430 13.19 31.96 -2.81
C PHE A 430 12.04 32.55 -1.97
N ARG A 431 10.96 31.80 -1.85
CA ARG A 431 9.75 32.15 -1.09
C ARG A 431 9.22 30.95 -0.33
N GLU A 432 8.44 31.20 0.71
CA GLU A 432 7.65 30.16 1.35
C GLU A 432 6.56 29.65 0.40
N SER A 433 6.32 28.34 0.42
CA SER A 433 5.20 27.76 -0.31
C SER A 433 3.87 28.12 0.33
N THR A 434 2.86 28.39 -0.50
CA THR A 434 1.48 28.54 0.00
C THR A 434 0.87 27.15 0.15
N LYS A 435 0.62 26.70 1.38
CA LYS A 435 -0.04 25.42 1.66
C LYS A 435 -1.55 25.59 1.58
N TYR A 436 -2.12 25.34 0.42
CA TYR A 436 -3.55 25.13 0.30
C TYR A 436 -4.00 23.83 0.96
N PRO A 437 -5.26 23.71 1.43
CA PRO A 437 -5.81 22.45 1.90
C PRO A 437 -5.59 21.32 0.90
N ILE A 438 -5.23 20.11 1.39
CA ILE A 438 -4.83 18.98 0.55
C ILE A 438 -5.89 18.58 -0.49
N ASN A 439 -7.17 18.65 -0.13
CA ASN A 439 -8.30 18.40 -1.03
C ASN A 439 -8.37 19.38 -2.21
N LEU A 440 -8.00 20.65 -1.99
CA LEU A 440 -7.95 21.65 -3.05
C LEU A 440 -6.76 21.39 -3.99
N ARG A 441 -5.60 21.03 -3.44
CA ARG A 441 -4.40 20.72 -4.22
C ARG A 441 -4.65 19.51 -5.13
N ILE A 442 -5.19 18.44 -4.58
CA ILE A 442 -5.58 17.23 -5.32
C ILE A 442 -6.59 17.56 -6.42
N ARG A 443 -7.69 18.26 -6.07
CA ARG A 443 -8.72 18.63 -7.03
C ARG A 443 -8.18 19.47 -8.18
N PHE A 444 -7.29 20.40 -7.91
CA PHE A 444 -6.65 21.22 -8.91
C PHE A 444 -5.82 20.36 -9.88
N THR A 445 -4.94 19.54 -9.37
CA THR A 445 -4.08 18.67 -10.18
C THR A 445 -4.90 17.71 -11.04
N ARG A 446 -5.93 17.08 -10.46
CA ARG A 446 -6.86 16.19 -11.18
C ARG A 446 -7.56 16.91 -12.34
N LEU A 447 -8.08 18.10 -12.11
CA LEU A 447 -8.72 18.89 -13.18
C LEU A 447 -7.78 19.20 -14.33
N LEU A 448 -6.53 19.55 -14.04
CA LEU A 448 -5.54 19.82 -15.07
C LEU A 448 -5.16 18.56 -15.87
N MET A 449 -5.05 17.40 -15.18
CA MET A 449 -4.83 16.10 -15.84
C MET A 449 -6.03 15.73 -16.73
N ALA A 450 -7.26 15.88 -16.23
CA ALA A 450 -8.48 15.60 -17.00
C ALA A 450 -8.59 16.44 -18.28
N TRP A 451 -8.10 17.68 -18.25
CA TRP A 451 -8.08 18.57 -19.41
C TRP A 451 -6.86 18.39 -20.32
N GLY A 452 -5.93 17.51 -19.96
CA GLY A 452 -4.65 17.36 -20.68
C GLY A 452 -3.70 18.55 -20.50
N ASN A 453 -3.93 19.40 -19.50
CA ASN A 453 -3.14 20.60 -19.21
C ASN A 453 -2.07 20.38 -18.14
N CYS A 454 -1.85 19.16 -17.68
CA CYS A 454 -0.77 18.77 -16.79
C CYS A 454 0.05 17.67 -17.47
N LEU A 455 1.26 18.01 -17.89
CA LEU A 455 2.14 17.10 -18.63
C LEU A 455 3.37 16.79 -17.79
N PHE A 456 3.97 15.63 -18.06
CA PHE A 456 5.14 15.13 -17.36
C PHE A 456 6.20 14.72 -18.37
N THR A 457 7.47 15.03 -18.10
CA THR A 457 8.56 14.52 -18.94
C THR A 457 9.08 13.19 -18.39
N ASP A 458 9.88 12.49 -19.19
CA ASP A 458 10.65 11.32 -18.77
C ASP A 458 11.75 11.65 -17.73
N GLN A 459 11.96 12.92 -17.40
CA GLN A 459 12.92 13.40 -16.40
C GLN A 459 12.31 13.56 -14.98
N VAL A 460 11.06 13.16 -14.79
CA VAL A 460 10.37 13.20 -13.47
C VAL A 460 9.81 11.83 -13.04
N PRO A 461 10.67 10.77 -13.06
CA PRO A 461 10.21 9.41 -12.80
C PRO A 461 9.67 9.20 -11.37
N ASN A 462 10.21 9.91 -10.37
CA ASN A 462 9.72 9.80 -9.00
C ASN A 462 8.35 10.46 -8.82
N LEU A 463 8.13 11.63 -9.42
CA LEU A 463 6.82 12.28 -9.43
C LEU A 463 5.76 11.40 -10.09
N VAL A 464 6.07 10.83 -11.25
CA VAL A 464 5.17 9.91 -11.97
C VAL A 464 4.88 8.67 -11.14
N ARG A 465 5.90 8.07 -10.51
CA ARG A 465 5.74 6.94 -9.61
C ARG A 465 4.80 7.26 -8.44
N GLU A 466 5.02 8.39 -7.77
CA GLU A 466 4.19 8.80 -6.64
C GLU A 466 2.75 9.08 -7.06
N ILE A 467 2.51 9.74 -8.19
CA ILE A 467 1.17 9.98 -8.74
C ILE A 467 0.44 8.68 -9.05
N ARG A 468 1.12 7.71 -9.68
CA ARG A 468 0.54 6.40 -10.02
C ARG A 468 0.16 5.61 -8.77
N ASN A 469 0.97 5.71 -7.71
CA ASN A 469 0.83 4.94 -6.48
C ASN A 469 0.11 5.70 -5.35
N CYS A 470 -0.36 6.91 -5.61
CA CYS A 470 -1.08 7.71 -4.63
C CYS A 470 -2.53 7.24 -4.47
N HIS A 471 -2.84 6.68 -3.31
CA HIS A 471 -4.15 6.15 -2.98
C HIS A 471 -4.74 6.82 -1.75
N ALA A 472 -6.06 6.94 -1.71
CA ALA A 472 -6.77 7.36 -0.51
C ALA A 472 -6.74 6.23 0.53
N THR A 473 -6.43 6.55 1.79
CA THR A 473 -6.47 5.61 2.92
C THR A 473 -7.66 5.89 3.82
N LYS A 474 -8.06 4.92 4.65
CA LYS A 474 -9.12 5.15 5.64
C LYS A 474 -8.74 6.31 6.56
N GLY A 475 -9.50 7.40 6.49
CA GLY A 475 -9.31 8.60 7.33
C GLY A 475 -8.34 9.65 6.78
N ALA A 476 -7.67 9.40 5.65
CA ALA A 476 -6.83 10.38 4.96
C ALA A 476 -7.17 10.44 3.47
N ILE A 477 -7.24 11.64 2.92
CA ILE A 477 -7.54 11.88 1.50
C ILE A 477 -6.38 11.39 0.62
N ARG A 478 -5.17 11.33 1.17
CA ARG A 478 -3.92 10.89 0.54
C ARG A 478 -3.01 10.25 1.58
N ASP A 479 -2.31 9.16 1.21
CA ASP A 479 -1.25 8.59 2.01
C ASP A 479 -0.06 9.57 2.08
N ASN A 480 0.38 9.90 3.29
CA ASN A 480 1.49 10.84 3.53
C ASN A 480 2.87 10.16 3.51
N ILE A 481 2.96 8.88 3.18
CA ILE A 481 4.21 8.10 3.29
C ILE A 481 5.06 8.18 2.02
N ASN A 482 4.53 8.62 0.89
CA ASN A 482 5.21 8.57 -0.40
C ASN A 482 4.69 9.69 -1.32
N ASP A 483 4.75 10.92 -0.83
CA ASP A 483 4.18 12.06 -1.52
C ASP A 483 5.13 13.27 -1.63
N HIS A 484 6.43 13.04 -1.50
CA HIS A 484 7.46 14.08 -1.49
C HIS A 484 7.59 14.81 -2.84
N ALA A 485 7.59 14.05 -3.94
CA ALA A 485 7.62 14.65 -5.28
C ALA A 485 6.29 15.33 -5.61
N ILE A 486 5.18 14.77 -5.16
CA ILE A 486 3.85 15.38 -5.30
C ILE A 486 3.79 16.69 -4.52
N ASN A 487 4.24 16.73 -3.26
CA ASN A 487 4.28 17.96 -2.46
C ASN A 487 5.13 19.03 -3.13
N ALA A 488 6.34 18.70 -3.58
CA ALA A 488 7.20 19.62 -4.30
C ALA A 488 6.54 20.14 -5.59
N PHE A 489 5.88 19.29 -6.36
CA PHE A 489 5.12 19.69 -7.54
C PHE A 489 3.96 20.62 -7.19
N GLU A 490 3.20 20.32 -6.13
CA GLU A 490 2.09 21.15 -5.66
C GLU A 490 2.57 22.52 -5.15
N TYR A 491 3.76 22.60 -4.52
CA TYR A 491 4.35 23.89 -4.13
C TYR A 491 4.74 24.73 -5.36
N ALA A 492 5.31 24.11 -6.39
CA ALA A 492 5.61 24.80 -7.64
C ALA A 492 4.36 25.33 -8.34
N THR A 493 3.25 24.60 -8.27
CA THR A 493 2.01 24.94 -8.98
C THR A 493 1.07 25.85 -8.18
N ALA A 494 1.27 25.99 -6.87
CA ALA A 494 0.45 26.80 -5.98
C ALA A 494 0.16 28.23 -6.48
N PRO A 495 1.11 28.99 -7.07
CA PRO A 495 0.83 30.33 -7.61
C PRO A 495 -0.22 30.37 -8.72
N MET A 496 -0.48 29.24 -9.36
CA MET A 496 -1.42 29.17 -10.49
C MET A 496 -2.88 28.95 -10.04
N TYR A 497 -3.11 28.53 -8.78
CA TYR A 497 -4.47 28.32 -8.25
C TYR A 497 -5.36 29.55 -8.35
N SER A 498 -4.83 30.71 -8.01
CA SER A 498 -5.59 31.99 -8.06
C SER A 498 -5.95 32.40 -9.48
N GLN A 499 -5.08 32.13 -10.47
CA GLN A 499 -5.29 32.49 -11.87
C GLN A 499 -6.40 31.67 -12.52
N ILE A 500 -6.51 30.36 -12.15
CA ILE A 500 -7.56 29.48 -12.66
C ILE A 500 -8.89 29.74 -11.94
N LYS A 501 -8.84 30.04 -10.64
CA LYS A 501 -10.04 30.43 -9.87
C LYS A 501 -10.77 31.64 -10.48
N GLN A 502 -10.04 32.64 -10.97
CA GLN A 502 -10.62 33.80 -11.63
C GLN A 502 -11.23 33.49 -13.00
N ARG A 503 -10.69 32.53 -13.75
CA ARG A 503 -11.17 32.21 -15.12
C ARG A 503 -12.41 31.35 -15.18
N GLN A 504 -12.74 30.60 -14.13
CA GLN A 504 -13.78 29.56 -14.16
C GLN A 504 -14.86 29.65 -13.09
N GLY A 505 -14.94 30.73 -12.33
CA GLY A 505 -16.02 30.92 -11.34
C GLY A 505 -15.99 29.88 -10.20
N PHE A 506 -14.85 29.33 -9.86
CA PHE A 506 -14.68 28.38 -8.76
C PHE A 506 -15.06 29.02 -7.43
N LYS A 507 -16.22 28.72 -6.90
CA LYS A 507 -16.54 28.95 -5.50
C LYS A 507 -15.86 27.89 -4.65
N ALA A 508 -15.13 28.31 -3.63
CA ALA A 508 -14.45 27.50 -2.65
C ALA A 508 -15.41 26.63 -1.84
#